data_5905600bb3d6b12e72c3351de04462e0
#
_entry.id   5905600bb3d6b12e72c3351de04462e0
#
_cell.length_a   1.000
_cell.length_b   1.000
_cell.length_c   1.000
_cell.angle_alpha   90.00
_cell.angle_beta   90.00
_cell.angle_gamma   90.00
#
_symmetry.space_group_name_H-M   'P 1'
#
loop_
_entity.id
_entity.type
_entity.pdbx_description
1 polymer ?
#
loop_
_entity_poly.entity_id
_entity_poly.type
_entity_poly.pdbx_seq_one_letter_code
_entity_poly.pdbx_strand_id
1 'polypeptide(L)'
;MNPNPKARPMRLLIVDDSNMIRSRISRVVQNGGLANVSLVGLARNGAEAVRIARATQPEVVTMDLTMPEMDGVQCIGELLRLLPKINILVVSALSDKSTAIAALKLGARGFVAKPFSDDDLRMALLDVMEAR
;
A
#
# COMPACT_ATOMS: atom_id res chain seq x y z
N MET A 1 -20.90 8.84 -22.00
CA MET A 1 -21.07 8.02 -20.80
C MET A 1 -20.23 6.77 -20.89
N ASN A 2 -19.47 6.51 -19.90
CA ASN A 2 -18.57 5.37 -19.94
C ASN A 2 -18.85 4.39 -18.81
N PRO A 3 -19.55 3.31 -19.07
CA PRO A 3 -19.85 2.33 -18.03
C PRO A 3 -18.73 1.36 -17.75
N ASN A 4 -17.54 1.60 -18.27
CA ASN A 4 -16.41 0.70 -18.07
C ASN A 4 -16.12 0.50 -16.57
N PRO A 5 -16.21 -0.74 -16.05
CA PRO A 5 -15.93 -0.98 -14.64
C PRO A 5 -14.52 -0.57 -14.23
N LYS A 6 -13.59 -0.54 -15.18
CA LYS A 6 -12.23 -0.12 -14.89
C LYS A 6 -12.12 1.38 -14.58
N ALA A 7 -13.17 2.13 -14.89
CA ALA A 7 -13.19 3.57 -14.63
C ALA A 7 -13.53 3.88 -13.17
N ARG A 8 -14.04 2.92 -12.41
CA ARG A 8 -14.31 3.15 -11.00
C ARG A 8 -13.00 3.34 -10.24
N PRO A 9 -12.99 4.16 -9.19
CA PRO A 9 -11.76 4.39 -8.43
C PRO A 9 -11.21 3.10 -7.82
N MET A 10 -9.89 2.95 -7.89
CA MET A 10 -9.20 1.87 -7.22
C MET A 10 -9.05 2.22 -5.75
N ARG A 11 -9.49 1.34 -4.87
CA ARG A 11 -9.48 1.57 -3.43
C ARG A 11 -8.09 1.32 -2.86
N LEU A 12 -7.56 2.32 -2.16
CA LEU A 12 -6.19 2.28 -1.64
C LEU A 12 -6.19 2.47 -0.13
N LEU A 13 -5.43 1.61 0.55
CA LEU A 13 -5.21 1.68 1.99
C LEU A 13 -3.73 2.01 2.23
N ILE A 14 -3.47 2.94 3.13
CA ILE A 14 -2.09 3.32 3.51
C ILE A 14 -1.82 2.81 4.91
N VAL A 15 -0.75 2.03 5.08
CA VAL A 15 -0.36 1.45 6.36
C VAL A 15 1.06 1.88 6.70
N ASP A 16 1.20 2.70 7.73
CA ASP A 16 2.49 3.19 8.20
C ASP A 16 2.30 3.74 9.61
N ASP A 17 3.24 3.51 10.52
CA ASP A 17 3.10 4.01 11.89
C ASP A 17 3.49 5.48 12.03
N SER A 18 4.05 6.09 10.99
CA SER A 18 4.43 7.50 10.98
C SER A 18 3.31 8.38 10.43
N ASN A 19 2.83 9.32 11.25
CA ASN A 19 1.85 10.30 10.80
C ASN A 19 2.35 11.08 9.58
N MET A 20 3.63 11.45 9.61
CA MET A 20 4.22 12.26 8.54
C MET A 20 4.22 11.47 7.22
N ILE A 21 4.59 10.21 7.28
CA ILE A 21 4.64 9.37 6.07
C ILE A 21 3.22 9.13 5.54
N ARG A 22 2.27 8.80 6.43
CA ARG A 22 0.87 8.61 5.99
C ARG A 22 0.35 9.86 5.30
N SER A 23 0.59 11.03 5.89
CA SER A 23 0.14 12.30 5.30
C SER A 23 0.80 12.55 3.95
N ARG A 24 2.07 12.25 3.83
CA ARG A 24 2.79 12.46 2.59
C ARG A 24 2.27 11.55 1.48
N ILE A 25 2.09 10.27 1.78
CA ILE A 25 1.56 9.33 0.79
C ILE A 25 0.14 9.74 0.39
N SER A 26 -0.68 10.10 1.37
CA SER A 26 -2.04 10.56 1.11
C SER A 26 -2.06 11.75 0.16
N ARG A 27 -1.16 12.71 0.38
CA ARG A 27 -1.08 13.90 -0.46
C ARG A 27 -0.69 13.56 -1.89
N VAL A 28 0.28 12.66 -2.06
CA VAL A 28 0.69 12.22 -3.40
C VAL A 28 -0.47 11.54 -4.11
N VAL A 29 -1.18 10.67 -3.39
CA VAL A 29 -2.32 9.94 -3.95
C VAL A 29 -3.43 10.92 -4.38
N GLN A 30 -3.72 11.90 -3.55
CA GLN A 30 -4.86 12.80 -3.81
C GLN A 30 -4.52 13.93 -4.75
N ASN A 31 -3.27 14.41 -4.76
CA ASN A 31 -2.88 15.59 -5.52
C ASN A 31 -1.78 15.32 -6.55
N GLY A 32 -1.24 14.12 -6.58
CA GLY A 32 -0.04 13.82 -7.36
C GLY A 32 -0.26 13.31 -8.76
N GLY A 33 -1.45 13.45 -9.31
CA GLY A 33 -1.73 13.02 -10.67
C GLY A 33 -2.10 11.56 -10.81
N LEU A 34 -2.36 10.87 -9.72
CA LEU A 34 -2.90 9.50 -9.77
C LEU A 34 -4.40 9.58 -9.98
N ALA A 35 -4.83 9.33 -11.20
CA ALA A 35 -6.25 9.33 -11.52
C ALA A 35 -6.90 8.06 -11.00
N ASN A 36 -8.16 8.16 -10.65
CA ASN A 36 -8.97 7.00 -10.31
C ASN A 36 -8.49 6.23 -9.08
N VAL A 37 -8.07 6.93 -8.05
CA VAL A 37 -7.70 6.31 -6.79
C VAL A 37 -8.57 6.88 -5.68
N SER A 38 -9.15 6.00 -4.88
CA SER A 38 -9.96 6.38 -3.73
C SER A 38 -9.25 5.92 -2.47
N LEU A 39 -8.87 6.86 -1.61
CA LEU A 39 -8.24 6.52 -0.33
C LEU A 39 -9.32 6.04 0.63
N VAL A 40 -9.25 4.76 1.00
CA VAL A 40 -10.30 4.16 1.84
C VAL A 40 -9.89 4.00 3.30
N GLY A 41 -8.65 4.24 3.62
CA GLY A 41 -8.23 4.18 5.01
C GLY A 41 -6.77 4.50 5.23
N LEU A 42 -6.48 4.88 6.46
CA LEU A 42 -5.14 5.14 6.96
C LEU A 42 -4.95 4.31 8.22
N ALA A 43 -4.02 3.37 8.20
CA ALA A 43 -3.77 2.49 9.34
C ALA A 43 -2.40 2.78 9.94
N ARG A 44 -2.33 2.78 11.27
CA ARG A 44 -1.11 3.03 12.01
C ARG A 44 -0.36 1.77 12.39
N ASN A 45 -1.02 0.63 12.26
CA ASN A 45 -0.43 -0.65 12.63
C ASN A 45 -1.14 -1.78 11.89
N GLY A 46 -0.59 -2.98 12.02
CA GLY A 46 -1.10 -4.13 11.28
C GLY A 46 -2.51 -4.54 11.67
N ALA A 47 -2.84 -4.49 12.95
CA ALA A 47 -4.18 -4.87 13.41
C ALA A 47 -5.23 -3.92 12.83
N GLU A 48 -4.92 -2.63 12.84
CA GLU A 48 -5.81 -1.61 12.27
C GLU A 48 -5.96 -1.81 10.76
N ALA A 49 -4.84 -2.14 10.09
CA ALA A 49 -4.85 -2.39 8.66
C ALA A 49 -5.78 -3.56 8.30
N VAL A 50 -5.69 -4.66 9.04
CA VAL A 50 -6.54 -5.82 8.78
C VAL A 50 -8.01 -5.47 9.01
N ARG A 51 -8.30 -4.73 10.08
CA ARG A 51 -9.68 -4.33 10.37
C ARG A 51 -10.24 -3.45 9.26
N ILE A 52 -9.49 -2.46 8.82
CA ILE A 52 -9.93 -1.55 7.75
C ILE A 52 -10.06 -2.32 6.43
N ALA A 53 -9.11 -3.21 6.14
CA ALA A 53 -9.16 -3.99 4.91
C ALA A 53 -10.41 -4.87 4.85
N ARG A 54 -10.79 -5.44 5.99
CA ARG A 54 -11.98 -6.28 6.06
C ARG A 54 -13.24 -5.46 5.77
N ALA A 55 -13.27 -4.22 6.25
CA ALA A 55 -14.43 -3.34 6.08
C ALA A 55 -14.50 -2.69 4.69
N THR A 56 -13.35 -2.37 4.09
CA THR A 56 -13.30 -1.55 2.87
C THR A 56 -12.88 -2.31 1.61
N GLN A 57 -12.32 -3.49 1.75
CA GLN A 57 -11.87 -4.32 0.63
C GLN A 57 -10.95 -3.55 -0.33
N PRO A 58 -9.80 -3.06 0.14
CA PRO A 58 -8.89 -2.30 -0.73
C PRO A 58 -8.29 -3.19 -1.82
N GLU A 59 -7.93 -2.56 -2.91
CA GLU A 59 -7.31 -3.23 -4.05
C GLU A 59 -5.81 -2.99 -4.10
N VAL A 60 -5.35 -1.90 -3.47
CA VAL A 60 -3.94 -1.54 -3.38
C VAL A 60 -3.63 -1.11 -1.97
N VAL A 61 -2.47 -1.52 -1.46
CA VAL A 61 -2.02 -1.15 -0.12
C VAL A 61 -0.58 -0.68 -0.18
N THR A 62 -0.27 0.44 0.46
CA THR A 62 1.12 0.77 0.76
C THR A 62 1.43 0.27 2.16
N MET A 63 2.52 -0.49 2.30
CA MET A 63 2.81 -1.21 3.53
C MET A 63 4.20 -0.90 4.05
N ASP A 64 4.25 -0.29 5.23
CA ASP A 64 5.48 -0.14 6.01
C ASP A 64 5.83 -1.49 6.65
N LEU A 65 7.09 -1.86 6.61
CA LEU A 65 7.52 -3.16 7.16
C LEU A 65 7.88 -3.10 8.65
N THR A 66 8.26 -1.93 9.14
CA THR A 66 8.70 -1.77 10.53
C THR A 66 7.63 -1.08 11.34
N MET A 67 6.81 -1.87 12.03
CA MET A 67 5.74 -1.34 12.87
C MET A 67 5.70 -2.11 14.19
N PRO A 68 5.21 -1.47 15.25
CA PRO A 68 5.08 -2.19 16.53
C PRO A 68 4.03 -3.29 16.46
N GLU A 69 4.21 -4.31 17.25
CA GLU A 69 3.29 -5.43 17.44
C GLU A 69 3.25 -6.37 16.23
N MET A 70 2.46 -6.04 15.22
CA MET A 70 2.40 -6.82 13.99
C MET A 70 3.27 -6.14 12.94
N ASP A 71 4.39 -6.76 12.54
CA ASP A 71 5.25 -6.17 11.52
C ASP A 71 4.61 -6.27 10.14
N GLY A 72 5.20 -5.56 9.17
CA GLY A 72 4.63 -5.47 7.84
C GLY A 72 4.56 -6.81 7.11
N VAL A 73 5.55 -7.68 7.29
CA VAL A 73 5.54 -9.00 6.63
C VAL A 73 4.39 -9.84 7.15
N GLN A 74 4.18 -9.86 8.45
CA GLN A 74 3.06 -10.56 9.05
C GLN A 74 1.73 -9.99 8.55
N CYS A 75 1.65 -8.67 8.49
CA CYS A 75 0.45 -7.99 8.00
C CYS A 75 0.17 -8.34 6.54
N ILE A 76 1.19 -8.39 5.70
CA ILE A 76 1.06 -8.79 4.30
C ILE A 76 0.45 -10.18 4.20
N GLY A 77 0.94 -11.12 5.02
CA GLY A 77 0.39 -12.47 5.05
C GLY A 77 -1.09 -12.49 5.38
N GLU A 78 -1.49 -11.70 6.38
CA GLU A 78 -2.90 -11.61 6.77
C GLU A 78 -3.74 -11.00 5.66
N LEU A 79 -3.25 -9.93 5.04
CA LEU A 79 -3.98 -9.26 3.97
C LEU A 79 -4.15 -10.15 2.74
N LEU A 80 -3.11 -10.90 2.37
CA LEU A 80 -3.18 -11.81 1.23
C LEU A 80 -4.14 -12.97 1.49
N ARG A 81 -4.23 -13.43 2.75
CA ARG A 81 -5.19 -14.45 3.11
C ARG A 81 -6.62 -13.93 2.99
N LEU A 82 -6.82 -12.68 3.41
CA LEU A 82 -8.14 -12.04 3.38
C LEU A 82 -8.54 -11.64 1.96
N LEU A 83 -7.58 -11.09 1.21
CA LEU A 83 -7.79 -10.53 -0.13
C LEU A 83 -6.69 -11.03 -1.07
N PRO A 84 -6.84 -12.24 -1.63
CA PRO A 84 -5.75 -12.86 -2.40
C PRO A 84 -5.26 -12.08 -3.61
N LYS A 85 -6.08 -11.17 -4.14
CA LYS A 85 -5.71 -10.38 -5.32
C LYS A 85 -5.22 -8.98 -5.00
N ILE A 86 -5.05 -8.67 -3.71
CA ILE A 86 -4.62 -7.34 -3.32
C ILE A 86 -3.21 -7.05 -3.84
N ASN A 87 -2.98 -5.84 -4.32
CA ASN A 87 -1.66 -5.38 -4.76
C ASN A 87 -1.00 -4.61 -3.64
N ILE A 88 0.14 -5.10 -3.17
CA ILE A 88 0.84 -4.51 -2.04
C ILE A 88 2.14 -3.88 -2.51
N LEU A 89 2.31 -2.58 -2.23
CA LEU A 89 3.54 -1.85 -2.44
C LEU A 89 4.22 -1.68 -1.09
N VAL A 90 5.41 -2.25 -0.95
CA VAL A 90 6.19 -2.09 0.27
C VAL A 90 6.87 -0.73 0.25
N VAL A 91 6.76 0.02 1.35
CA VAL A 91 7.41 1.33 1.53
C VAL A 91 8.26 1.23 2.78
N SER A 92 9.58 1.12 2.62
CA SER A 92 10.46 0.80 3.76
C SER A 92 11.85 1.36 3.55
N ALA A 93 12.62 1.44 4.65
CA ALA A 93 14.00 1.90 4.59
C ALA A 93 14.89 0.89 3.85
N LEU A 94 15.94 1.39 3.21
CA LEU A 94 16.92 0.52 2.55
C LEU A 94 17.59 -0.45 3.52
N SER A 95 17.70 -0.06 4.79
CA SER A 95 18.25 -0.94 5.83
C SER A 95 17.41 -2.19 6.07
N ASP A 96 16.15 -2.18 5.61
CA ASP A 96 15.25 -3.31 5.76
C ASP A 96 15.18 -4.17 4.50
N LYS A 97 16.24 -4.18 3.70
CA LYS A 97 16.25 -4.84 2.41
C LYS A 97 15.90 -6.32 2.48
N SER A 98 16.46 -7.04 3.45
CA SER A 98 16.17 -8.47 3.57
C SER A 98 14.70 -8.72 3.92
N THR A 99 14.11 -7.86 4.73
CA THR A 99 12.70 -7.94 5.07
C THR A 99 11.83 -7.63 3.85
N ALA A 100 12.26 -6.65 3.03
CA ALA A 100 11.56 -6.32 1.80
C ALA A 100 11.57 -7.50 0.81
N ILE A 101 12.70 -8.19 0.71
CA ILE A 101 12.79 -9.37 -0.14
C ILE A 101 11.84 -10.46 0.34
N ALA A 102 11.76 -10.67 1.66
CA ALA A 102 10.81 -11.63 2.23
C ALA A 102 9.37 -11.26 1.88
N ALA A 103 9.05 -9.97 1.94
CA ALA A 103 7.72 -9.49 1.58
C ALA A 103 7.40 -9.75 0.11
N LEU A 104 8.36 -9.52 -0.78
CA LEU A 104 8.18 -9.79 -2.20
C LEU A 104 7.97 -11.27 -2.47
N LYS A 105 8.73 -12.13 -1.78
CA LYS A 105 8.55 -13.59 -1.90
C LYS A 105 7.18 -14.03 -1.42
N LEU A 106 6.64 -13.34 -0.43
CA LEU A 106 5.32 -13.66 0.11
C LEU A 106 4.20 -13.25 -0.83
N GLY A 107 4.44 -12.25 -1.67
CA GLY A 107 3.43 -11.82 -2.65
C GLY A 107 3.29 -10.33 -2.85
N ALA A 108 4.08 -9.49 -2.17
CA ALA A 108 4.08 -8.07 -2.45
C ALA A 108 4.54 -7.83 -3.89
N ARG A 109 4.01 -6.80 -4.52
CA ARG A 109 4.20 -6.55 -5.94
C ARG A 109 5.24 -5.50 -6.26
N GLY A 110 5.68 -4.73 -5.30
CA GLY A 110 6.66 -3.69 -5.53
C GLY A 110 7.27 -3.18 -4.26
N PHE A 111 8.28 -2.34 -4.41
CA PHE A 111 9.02 -1.76 -3.31
C PHE A 111 9.45 -0.35 -3.65
N VAL A 112 9.34 0.57 -2.69
CA VAL A 112 9.93 1.89 -2.78
C VAL A 112 10.66 2.19 -1.48
N ALA A 113 11.87 2.73 -1.58
CA ALA A 113 12.71 2.99 -0.41
C ALA A 113 12.39 4.34 0.22
N LYS A 114 12.45 4.40 1.53
CA LYS A 114 12.43 5.66 2.27
C LYS A 114 13.87 6.17 2.41
N PRO A 115 14.11 7.46 2.24
CA PRO A 115 13.16 8.50 1.83
C PRO A 115 12.87 8.41 0.33
N PHE A 116 11.66 8.73 -0.04
CA PHE A 116 11.24 8.68 -1.44
C PHE A 116 10.82 10.08 -1.90
N SER A 117 10.95 10.33 -3.21
CA SER A 117 10.38 11.52 -3.82
C SER A 117 8.91 11.24 -4.17
N ASP A 118 8.15 12.30 -4.39
CA ASP A 118 6.76 12.14 -4.84
C ASP A 118 6.70 11.35 -6.15
N ASP A 119 7.67 11.60 -7.06
CA ASP A 119 7.73 10.87 -8.32
C ASP A 119 8.03 9.38 -8.12
N ASP A 120 8.98 9.06 -7.23
CA ASP A 120 9.31 7.67 -6.93
C ASP A 120 8.07 6.91 -6.44
N LEU A 121 7.34 7.53 -5.53
CA LEU A 121 6.14 6.90 -4.99
C LEU A 121 5.07 6.75 -6.04
N ARG A 122 4.83 7.81 -6.83
CA ARG A 122 3.81 7.79 -7.87
C ARG A 122 4.09 6.71 -8.90
N MET A 123 5.35 6.60 -9.36
CA MET A 123 5.75 5.59 -10.33
C MET A 123 5.58 4.19 -9.76
N ALA A 124 5.97 3.99 -8.51
CA ALA A 124 5.83 2.68 -7.87
C ALA A 124 4.36 2.28 -7.72
N LEU A 125 3.50 3.24 -7.36
CA LEU A 125 2.07 2.98 -7.27
C LEU A 125 1.48 2.63 -8.63
N LEU A 126 1.85 3.38 -9.67
CA LEU A 126 1.37 3.07 -11.02
C LEU A 126 1.77 1.66 -11.43
N ASP A 127 3.01 1.27 -11.15
CA ASP A 127 3.48 -0.06 -11.50
C ASP A 127 2.66 -1.15 -10.84
N VAL A 128 2.41 -1.05 -9.52
CA VAL A 128 1.64 -2.11 -8.84
C VAL A 128 0.18 -2.08 -9.22
N MET A 129 -0.36 -0.90 -9.53
CA MET A 129 -1.75 -0.78 -9.94
C MET A 129 -1.98 -1.38 -11.33
N GLU A 130 -0.98 -1.34 -12.20
CA GLU A 130 -1.08 -1.90 -13.54
C GLU A 130 -0.75 -3.38 -13.60
N ALA A 131 -0.16 -3.92 -12.55
CA ALA A 131 0.31 -5.31 -12.51
C ALA A 131 -0.80 -6.32 -12.21
N ARG A 132 -1.98 -6.13 -12.70
CA ARG A 132 -3.12 -6.97 -12.37
C ARG A 132 -3.44 -8.01 -13.40
#